data_76dd9aa5f8acb676a9c6ed1e0a5108c1
#
_entry.id   76dd9aa5f8acb676a9c6ed1e0a5108c1
#
_cell.length_a   1.000
_cell.length_b   1.000
_cell.length_c   1.000
_cell.angle_alpha   90.00
_cell.angle_beta   90.00
_cell.angle_gamma   90.00
#
_symmetry.space_group_name_H-M   'P 1'
#
loop_
_entity.id
_entity.type
_entity.pdbx_description
1 polymer ?
#
loop_
_entity_poly.entity_id
_entity_poly.type
_entity_poly.pdbx_seq_one_letter_code
_entity_poly.pdbx_strand_id
1 'polypeptide(L)'
;EPDGLLAMGGDLSPERLLLAYRNGIFPWYEEGPVLWWSPDPRFILIPAELKMNKSIKSFLKKNEIAGTEGGFTFTINKAFAKVIHHCKEIKRPGQEGTWITDEVEKAFIRLHKLGYAHSAEAWQEDELAGGLYGIKLGKVFCGESMFSKVSNASRFAFIKYVQQLKEEGIELIDCQVY
;
A
#
# COMPACT_ATOMS: atom_id res chain seq x y z
N GLU A 1 15.32 8.21 22.23
CA GLU A 1 14.36 8.70 21.22
C GLU A 1 13.99 7.52 20.35
N PRO A 2 12.69 7.32 20.03
CA PRO A 2 12.33 6.27 19.10
C PRO A 2 12.95 6.61 17.74
N ASP A 3 13.66 5.66 17.16
CA ASP A 3 14.41 5.84 15.92
C ASP A 3 13.48 6.24 14.77
N GLY A 4 13.61 7.47 14.31
CA GLY A 4 12.87 8.01 13.17
C GLY A 4 11.68 8.92 13.49
N LEU A 5 11.30 9.15 14.72
CA LEU A 5 10.29 10.16 15.07
C LEU A 5 10.86 11.57 14.87
N LEU A 6 10.24 12.36 13.98
CA LEU A 6 10.71 13.71 13.63
C LEU A 6 9.87 14.81 14.22
N ALA A 7 8.55 14.67 14.23
CA ALA A 7 7.65 15.76 14.64
C ALA A 7 6.32 15.21 15.17
N MET A 8 5.60 16.05 15.89
CA MET A 8 4.29 15.78 16.46
C MET A 8 3.34 16.95 16.17
N GLY A 9 2.08 16.64 15.87
CA GLY A 9 1.04 17.63 15.60
C GLY A 9 0.85 17.95 14.12
N GLY A 10 0.15 19.04 13.85
CA GLY A 10 -0.28 19.41 12.51
C GLY A 10 -1.58 18.70 12.11
N ASP A 11 -1.82 18.62 10.80
CA ASP A 11 -3.01 18.05 10.20
C ASP A 11 -2.67 17.07 9.07
N LEU A 12 -3.68 16.37 8.54
CA LEU A 12 -3.56 15.47 7.39
C LEU A 12 -4.07 16.13 6.09
N SER A 13 -3.87 17.45 5.93
CA SER A 13 -4.18 18.13 4.67
C SER A 13 -3.36 17.56 3.51
N PRO A 14 -3.90 17.55 2.28
CA PRO A 14 -3.17 17.05 1.12
C PRO A 14 -1.81 17.73 0.94
N GLU A 15 -1.73 19.04 1.16
CA GLU A 15 -0.52 19.84 1.03
C GLU A 15 0.55 19.37 2.00
N ARG A 16 0.19 19.14 3.26
CA ARG A 16 1.11 18.66 4.30
C ARG A 16 1.55 17.22 4.05
N LEU A 17 0.62 16.33 3.71
CA LEU A 17 0.94 14.95 3.36
C LEU A 17 1.89 14.88 2.18
N LEU A 18 1.60 15.59 1.08
CA LEU A 18 2.47 15.59 -0.10
C LEU A 18 3.84 16.17 0.19
N LEU A 19 3.93 17.23 1.01
CA LEU A 19 5.20 17.78 1.46
C LEU A 19 5.99 16.75 2.28
N ALA A 20 5.34 16.07 3.22
CA ALA A 20 5.97 15.06 4.05
C ALA A 20 6.51 13.91 3.19
N TYR A 21 5.68 13.29 2.34
CA TYR A 21 6.10 12.18 1.49
C TYR A 21 7.22 12.54 0.50
N ARG A 22 7.26 13.77 -0.02
CA ARG A 22 8.38 14.25 -0.85
C ARG A 22 9.71 14.31 -0.10
N ASN A 23 9.67 14.37 1.22
CA ASN A 23 10.84 14.37 2.09
C ASN A 23 11.08 13.01 2.81
N GLY A 24 10.41 11.94 2.37
CA GLY A 24 10.56 10.62 2.98
C GLY A 24 9.90 10.51 4.37
N ILE A 25 8.98 11.40 4.69
CA ILE A 25 8.29 11.47 5.99
C ILE A 25 6.86 10.98 5.81
N PHE A 26 6.36 10.17 6.76
CA PHE A 26 5.00 9.65 6.75
C PHE A 26 4.35 9.75 8.14
N PRO A 27 3.00 9.85 8.21
CA PRO A 27 2.28 9.83 9.47
C PRO A 27 2.09 8.38 9.95
N TRP A 28 2.37 8.13 11.23
CA TRP A 28 2.09 6.85 11.87
C TRP A 28 1.80 7.07 13.36
N TYR A 29 0.53 6.87 13.75
CA TYR A 29 0.04 7.07 15.12
C TYR A 29 -1.29 6.34 15.29
N GLU A 30 -1.61 5.94 16.51
CA GLU A 30 -2.88 5.26 16.83
C GLU A 30 -3.88 6.23 17.46
N GLU A 31 -3.43 7.01 18.44
CA GLU A 31 -4.24 8.01 19.15
C GLU A 31 -3.44 9.29 19.42
N GLY A 32 -4.16 10.39 19.66
CA GLY A 32 -3.56 11.68 19.99
C GLY A 32 -3.13 12.50 18.76
N PRO A 33 -2.11 13.34 18.88
CA PRO A 33 -1.63 14.16 17.78
C PRO A 33 -0.95 13.31 16.70
N VAL A 34 -0.98 13.80 15.46
CA VAL A 34 -0.25 13.14 14.35
C VAL A 34 1.23 13.04 14.69
N LEU A 35 1.80 11.86 14.55
CA LEU A 35 3.24 11.62 14.67
C LEU A 35 3.84 11.40 13.28
N TRP A 36 4.93 12.12 13.00
CA TRP A 36 5.63 12.10 11.71
C TRP A 36 6.97 11.40 11.81
N TRP A 37 7.19 10.42 10.94
CA TRP A 37 8.32 9.50 11.00
C TRP A 37 9.15 9.50 9.73
N SER A 38 10.46 9.35 9.90
CA SER A 38 11.40 9.03 8.82
C SER A 38 12.48 8.10 9.38
N PRO A 39 12.20 6.79 9.49
CA PRO A 39 13.15 5.82 10.02
C PRO A 39 14.36 5.61 9.11
N ASP A 40 15.48 5.25 9.73
CA ASP A 40 16.72 4.83 9.09
C ASP A 40 17.23 3.59 9.83
N PRO A 41 17.45 2.43 9.18
CA PRO A 41 17.40 2.21 7.72
C PRO A 41 15.97 2.19 7.15
N ARG A 42 15.87 2.50 5.85
CA ARG A 42 14.63 2.46 5.06
C ARG A 42 14.53 1.16 4.28
N PHE A 43 13.39 0.49 4.38
CA PHE A 43 13.13 -0.70 3.58
C PHE A 43 12.59 -0.31 2.20
N ILE A 44 13.31 -0.67 1.13
CA ILE A 44 12.95 -0.30 -0.23
C ILE A 44 12.96 -1.51 -1.18
N LEU A 45 12.17 -1.41 -2.25
CA LEU A 45 12.22 -2.32 -3.39
C LEU A 45 12.48 -1.52 -4.68
N ILE A 46 13.43 -1.98 -5.48
CA ILE A 46 13.69 -1.42 -6.81
C ILE A 46 12.96 -2.30 -7.84
N PRO A 47 11.88 -1.79 -8.49
CA PRO A 47 11.07 -2.61 -9.39
C PRO A 47 11.86 -3.24 -10.54
N ALA A 48 12.89 -2.54 -11.02
CA ALA A 48 13.79 -3.05 -12.08
C ALA A 48 14.56 -4.32 -11.66
N GLU A 49 14.85 -4.45 -10.36
CA GLU A 49 15.61 -5.58 -9.79
C GLU A 49 14.72 -6.76 -9.39
N LEU A 50 13.41 -6.60 -9.43
CA LEU A 50 12.48 -7.70 -9.14
C LEU A 50 12.70 -8.85 -10.13
N LYS A 51 13.36 -9.90 -9.67
CA LYS A 51 13.62 -11.10 -10.47
C LYS A 51 12.36 -11.96 -10.55
N MET A 52 11.75 -12.00 -11.73
CA MET A 52 10.64 -12.91 -12.04
C MET A 52 11.16 -14.34 -12.22
N ASN A 53 11.56 -14.97 -11.12
CA ASN A 53 12.04 -16.35 -11.11
C ASN A 53 10.92 -17.36 -11.43
N LYS A 54 11.28 -18.63 -11.63
CA LYS A 54 10.32 -19.70 -11.98
C LYS A 54 9.20 -19.83 -10.93
N SER A 55 9.53 -19.65 -9.65
CA SER A 55 8.56 -19.73 -8.54
C SER A 55 7.50 -18.63 -8.62
N ILE A 56 7.92 -17.36 -8.83
CA ILE A 56 7.00 -16.23 -8.97
C ILE A 56 6.12 -16.39 -10.22
N LYS A 57 6.74 -16.79 -11.36
CA LYS A 57 5.96 -17.04 -12.59
C LYS A 57 4.93 -18.15 -12.41
N SER A 58 5.31 -19.25 -11.76
CA SER A 58 4.41 -20.36 -11.46
C SER A 58 3.29 -19.92 -10.49
N PHE A 59 3.64 -19.12 -9.46
CA PHE A 59 2.68 -18.56 -8.53
C PHE A 59 1.64 -17.69 -9.25
N LEU A 60 2.07 -16.74 -10.09
CA LEU A 60 1.16 -15.89 -10.86
C LEU A 60 0.28 -16.73 -11.78
N LYS A 61 0.86 -17.64 -12.57
CA LYS A 61 0.11 -18.51 -13.47
C LYS A 61 -0.96 -19.33 -12.73
N LYS A 62 -0.67 -19.85 -11.53
CA LYS A 62 -1.62 -20.61 -10.71
C LYS A 62 -2.77 -19.76 -10.17
N ASN A 63 -2.51 -18.47 -9.89
CA ASN A 63 -3.46 -17.59 -9.22
C ASN A 63 -4.16 -16.60 -10.16
N GLU A 64 -3.76 -16.49 -11.43
CA GLU A 64 -4.29 -15.53 -12.41
C GLU A 64 -5.41 -16.11 -13.30
N ILE A 65 -5.92 -17.28 -13.01
CA ILE A 65 -6.89 -17.93 -13.92
C ILE A 65 -8.29 -17.37 -13.68
N ALA A 66 -8.73 -16.48 -14.57
CA ALA A 66 -10.13 -16.10 -14.67
C ALA A 66 -11.00 -17.32 -14.98
N GLY A 67 -11.94 -17.66 -14.09
CA GLY A 67 -12.94 -18.71 -14.32
C GLY A 67 -12.61 -20.12 -13.81
N THR A 68 -11.52 -20.30 -13.07
CA THR A 68 -11.30 -21.52 -12.26
C THR A 68 -11.46 -21.21 -10.78
N GLU A 69 -12.02 -22.13 -10.01
CA GLU A 69 -12.14 -21.99 -8.55
C GLU A 69 -10.78 -21.58 -7.95
N GLY A 70 -10.73 -20.38 -7.34
CA GLY A 70 -9.57 -19.89 -6.60
C GLY A 70 -8.62 -18.94 -7.35
N GLY A 71 -8.88 -18.58 -8.61
CA GLY A 71 -8.08 -17.58 -9.35
C GLY A 71 -8.44 -16.13 -8.99
N PHE A 72 -7.48 -15.21 -9.18
CA PHE A 72 -7.70 -13.78 -8.96
C PHE A 72 -7.68 -13.00 -10.28
N THR A 73 -8.52 -11.97 -10.36
CA THR A 73 -8.38 -10.89 -11.34
C THR A 73 -7.70 -9.69 -10.69
N PHE A 74 -6.94 -8.94 -11.49
CA PHE A 74 -6.18 -7.78 -11.03
C PHE A 74 -6.80 -6.49 -11.56
N THR A 75 -6.95 -5.49 -10.68
CA THR A 75 -7.35 -4.13 -11.06
C THR A 75 -6.53 -3.08 -10.33
N ILE A 76 -6.57 -1.86 -10.82
CA ILE A 76 -5.95 -0.69 -10.19
C ILE A 76 -7.02 0.38 -10.03
N ASN A 77 -7.08 1.02 -8.86
CA ASN A 77 -7.97 2.16 -8.57
C ASN A 77 -9.49 1.87 -8.73
N LYS A 78 -9.90 0.62 -8.82
CA LYS A 78 -11.30 0.24 -8.97
C LYS A 78 -12.09 0.41 -7.66
N ALA A 79 -11.44 0.18 -6.53
CA ALA A 79 -12.11 0.15 -5.22
C ALA A 79 -11.26 0.74 -4.10
N PHE A 80 -10.57 1.86 -4.31
CA PHE A 80 -9.64 2.46 -3.35
C PHE A 80 -10.22 2.58 -1.94
N ALA A 81 -11.45 3.14 -1.81
CA ALA A 81 -12.08 3.29 -0.50
C ALA A 81 -12.34 1.95 0.22
N LYS A 82 -12.68 0.89 -0.53
CA LYS A 82 -12.82 -0.45 0.04
C LYS A 82 -11.48 -1.03 0.46
N VAL A 83 -10.41 -0.79 -0.32
CA VAL A 83 -9.06 -1.28 0.01
C VAL A 83 -8.57 -0.69 1.31
N ILE A 84 -8.59 0.65 1.46
CA ILE A 84 -8.13 1.30 2.69
C ILE A 84 -8.99 0.91 3.89
N HIS A 85 -10.31 0.79 3.72
CA HIS A 85 -11.22 0.34 4.77
C HIS A 85 -10.89 -1.07 5.24
N HIS A 86 -10.63 -2.02 4.34
CA HIS A 86 -10.20 -3.37 4.73
C HIS A 86 -8.81 -3.40 5.37
N CYS A 87 -7.89 -2.55 4.93
CA CYS A 87 -6.59 -2.40 5.59
C CYS A 87 -6.72 -1.91 7.03
N LYS A 88 -7.72 -1.05 7.31
CA LYS A 88 -8.04 -0.55 8.65
C LYS A 88 -8.63 -1.64 9.54
N GLU A 89 -9.55 -2.46 9.01
CA GLU A 89 -10.29 -3.44 9.79
C GLU A 89 -9.54 -4.76 10.03
N ILE A 90 -8.51 -5.05 9.23
CA ILE A 90 -7.81 -6.33 9.34
C ILE A 90 -7.06 -6.44 10.66
N LYS A 91 -7.38 -7.47 11.43
CA LYS A 91 -6.64 -7.81 12.66
C LYS A 91 -5.30 -8.42 12.29
N ARG A 92 -4.21 -7.87 12.84
CA ARG A 92 -2.86 -8.40 12.68
C ARG A 92 -2.41 -9.06 13.99
N PRO A 93 -1.78 -10.26 13.94
CA PRO A 93 -1.23 -10.88 15.14
C PRO A 93 -0.23 -9.94 15.84
N GLY A 94 -0.42 -9.71 17.14
CA GLY A 94 0.45 -8.84 17.93
C GLY A 94 0.21 -7.34 17.82
N GLN A 95 -0.85 -6.91 17.12
CA GLN A 95 -1.25 -5.51 17.02
C GLN A 95 -2.68 -5.34 17.56
N GLU A 96 -2.82 -4.62 18.67
CA GLU A 96 -4.11 -4.23 19.25
C GLU A 96 -4.54 -2.88 18.66
N GLY A 97 -5.27 -2.88 17.56
CA GLY A 97 -5.73 -1.65 16.91
C GLY A 97 -5.14 -1.45 15.52
N THR A 98 -5.37 -0.27 14.98
CA THR A 98 -4.87 0.14 13.67
C THR A 98 -4.43 1.59 13.70
N TRP A 99 -3.31 1.86 13.03
CA TRP A 99 -2.86 3.24 12.80
C TRP A 99 -3.70 3.97 11.73
N ILE A 100 -4.55 3.24 10.99
CA ILE A 100 -5.45 3.84 10.00
C ILE A 100 -6.71 4.33 10.74
N THR A 101 -6.61 5.52 11.31
CA THR A 101 -7.75 6.19 11.96
C THR A 101 -8.79 6.64 10.91
N ASP A 102 -9.98 7.09 11.36
CA ASP A 102 -10.99 7.66 10.46
C ASP A 102 -10.45 8.89 9.70
N GLU A 103 -9.58 9.67 10.35
CA GLU A 103 -8.96 10.85 9.74
C GLU A 103 -7.95 10.44 8.66
N VAL A 104 -7.13 9.43 8.92
CA VAL A 104 -6.19 8.87 7.94
C VAL A 104 -6.95 8.32 6.74
N GLU A 105 -7.99 7.52 6.95
CA GLU A 105 -8.81 6.95 5.88
C GLU A 105 -9.40 8.06 4.99
N LYS A 106 -10.01 9.09 5.58
CA LYS A 106 -10.56 10.25 4.85
C LYS A 106 -9.48 11.02 4.08
N ALA A 107 -8.32 11.24 4.70
CA ALA A 107 -7.20 11.96 4.08
C ALA A 107 -6.67 11.24 2.84
N PHE A 108 -6.48 9.92 2.91
CA PHE A 108 -6.01 9.12 1.77
C PHE A 108 -7.06 8.97 0.67
N ILE A 109 -8.35 8.88 1.00
CA ILE A 109 -9.43 8.93 0.01
C ILE A 109 -9.41 10.29 -0.72
N ARG A 110 -9.12 11.38 -0.02
CA ARG A 110 -8.95 12.71 -0.63
C ARG A 110 -7.75 12.75 -1.57
N LEU A 111 -6.60 12.22 -1.14
CA LEU A 111 -5.41 12.10 -2.01
C LEU A 111 -5.67 11.23 -3.24
N HIS A 112 -6.47 10.18 -3.11
CA HIS A 112 -6.89 9.37 -4.25
C HIS A 112 -7.71 10.18 -5.26
N LYS A 113 -8.70 10.95 -4.80
CA LYS A 113 -9.49 11.85 -5.67
C LYS A 113 -8.64 12.91 -6.36
N LEU A 114 -7.53 13.31 -5.75
CA LEU A 114 -6.55 14.26 -6.33
C LEU A 114 -5.52 13.56 -7.26
N GLY A 115 -5.56 12.24 -7.39
CA GLY A 115 -4.69 11.47 -8.28
C GLY A 115 -3.32 11.08 -7.69
N TYR A 116 -3.11 11.23 -6.39
CA TYR A 116 -1.84 10.89 -5.73
C TYR A 116 -1.83 9.53 -5.05
N ALA A 117 -2.96 9.13 -4.46
CA ALA A 117 -3.06 7.82 -3.82
C ALA A 117 -3.68 6.80 -4.78
N HIS A 118 -3.13 5.58 -4.77
CA HIS A 118 -3.50 4.50 -5.68
C HIS A 118 -3.68 3.20 -4.93
N SER A 119 -4.58 2.35 -5.44
CA SER A 119 -4.77 1.00 -4.94
C SER A 119 -4.52 -0.04 -6.03
N ALA A 120 -4.15 -1.23 -5.60
CA ALA A 120 -4.08 -2.42 -6.43
C ALA A 120 -4.91 -3.52 -5.77
N GLU A 121 -5.76 -4.16 -6.54
CA GLU A 121 -6.77 -5.09 -6.04
C GLU A 121 -6.61 -6.48 -6.65
N ALA A 122 -6.84 -7.49 -5.82
CA ALA A 122 -7.07 -8.87 -6.23
C ALA A 122 -8.53 -9.23 -5.94
N TRP A 123 -9.24 -9.65 -6.97
CA TRP A 123 -10.65 -10.05 -6.90
C TRP A 123 -10.78 -11.54 -7.14
N GLN A 124 -11.61 -12.19 -6.36
CA GLN A 124 -12.07 -13.53 -6.60
C GLN A 124 -13.55 -13.46 -6.95
N GLU A 125 -13.89 -13.78 -8.19
CA GLU A 125 -15.18 -13.43 -8.76
C GLU A 125 -15.47 -11.93 -8.61
N ASP A 126 -16.56 -11.52 -7.97
CA ASP A 126 -16.93 -10.14 -7.72
C ASP A 126 -16.53 -9.64 -6.32
N GLU A 127 -15.85 -10.50 -5.53
CA GLU A 127 -15.46 -10.16 -4.16
C GLU A 127 -14.00 -9.68 -4.08
N LEU A 128 -13.78 -8.60 -3.34
CA LEU A 128 -12.45 -8.07 -3.09
C LEU A 128 -11.70 -8.97 -2.10
N ALA A 129 -10.82 -9.83 -2.64
CA ALA A 129 -10.10 -10.86 -1.90
C ALA A 129 -8.84 -10.34 -1.19
N GLY A 130 -8.21 -9.31 -1.71
CA GLY A 130 -7.05 -8.66 -1.14
C GLY A 130 -6.63 -7.43 -1.93
N GLY A 131 -5.70 -6.67 -1.39
CA GLY A 131 -5.21 -5.47 -2.05
C GLY A 131 -4.22 -4.70 -1.20
N LEU A 132 -3.73 -3.61 -1.78
CA LEU A 132 -2.82 -2.67 -1.14
C LEU A 132 -3.10 -1.26 -1.63
N TYR A 133 -2.63 -0.27 -0.89
CA TYR A 133 -2.67 1.12 -1.32
C TYR A 133 -1.38 1.85 -0.95
N GLY A 134 -1.15 2.98 -1.58
CA GLY A 134 -0.03 3.86 -1.33
C GLY A 134 -0.10 5.14 -2.13
N ILE A 135 0.95 5.94 -2.04
CA ILE A 135 1.09 7.24 -2.71
C ILE A 135 2.12 7.13 -3.82
N LYS A 136 1.80 7.67 -4.99
CA LYS A 136 2.72 7.78 -6.13
C LYS A 136 3.14 9.24 -6.33
N LEU A 137 4.43 9.53 -6.19
CA LEU A 137 5.02 10.85 -6.36
C LEU A 137 6.23 10.75 -7.28
N GLY A 138 6.13 11.35 -8.48
CA GLY A 138 7.19 11.25 -9.47
C GLY A 138 7.51 9.80 -9.81
N LYS A 139 8.73 9.36 -9.53
CA LYS A 139 9.21 7.99 -9.80
C LYS A 139 9.24 7.09 -8.56
N VAL A 140 8.57 7.49 -7.49
CA VAL A 140 8.50 6.75 -6.22
C VAL A 140 7.06 6.35 -5.93
N PHE A 141 6.86 5.12 -5.49
CA PHE A 141 5.62 4.66 -4.87
C PHE A 141 5.88 4.35 -3.40
N CYS A 142 5.17 5.03 -2.51
CA CYS A 142 5.21 4.78 -1.07
C CYS A 142 4.08 3.84 -0.69
N GLY A 143 4.41 2.59 -0.36
CA GLY A 143 3.44 1.58 0.09
C GLY A 143 3.00 1.85 1.52
N GLU A 144 1.70 1.89 1.76
CA GLU A 144 1.13 2.22 3.08
C GLU A 144 0.66 0.98 3.82
N SER A 145 -0.20 0.21 3.22
CA SER A 145 -0.76 -0.98 3.86
C SER A 145 -1.33 -1.95 2.83
N MET A 146 -1.47 -3.21 3.27
CA MET A 146 -2.12 -4.24 2.48
C MET A 146 -2.98 -5.13 3.37
N PHE A 147 -3.98 -5.78 2.77
CA PHE A 147 -4.83 -6.77 3.43
C PHE A 147 -5.03 -7.99 2.54
N SER A 148 -5.39 -9.11 3.16
CA SER A 148 -5.72 -10.36 2.46
C SER A 148 -6.84 -11.07 3.21
N LYS A 149 -7.99 -11.23 2.56
CA LYS A 149 -9.09 -12.06 3.06
C LYS A 149 -8.92 -13.51 2.62
N VAL A 150 -8.33 -13.70 1.44
CA VAL A 150 -8.03 -15.00 0.86
C VAL A 150 -6.51 -15.15 0.78
N SER A 151 -6.02 -16.35 1.11
CA SER A 151 -4.59 -16.63 1.06
C SER A 151 -3.98 -16.26 -0.29
N ASN A 152 -2.82 -15.59 -0.25
CA ASN A 152 -2.09 -15.11 -1.43
C ASN A 152 -2.69 -13.92 -2.19
N ALA A 153 -3.89 -13.41 -1.87
CA ALA A 153 -4.51 -12.34 -2.63
C ALA A 153 -3.69 -11.04 -2.61
N SER A 154 -3.22 -10.59 -1.43
CA SER A 154 -2.37 -9.40 -1.34
C SER A 154 -1.02 -9.59 -2.03
N ARG A 155 -0.41 -10.77 -1.91
CA ARG A 155 0.83 -11.11 -2.60
C ARG A 155 0.68 -11.07 -4.12
N PHE A 156 -0.43 -11.60 -4.62
CA PHE A 156 -0.78 -11.56 -6.04
C PHE A 156 -0.92 -10.10 -6.51
N ALA A 157 -1.74 -9.29 -5.82
CA ALA A 157 -1.93 -7.88 -6.12
C ALA A 157 -0.60 -7.11 -6.10
N PHE A 158 0.25 -7.33 -5.09
CA PHE A 158 1.54 -6.67 -4.96
C PHE A 158 2.47 -6.99 -6.12
N ILE A 159 2.65 -8.27 -6.48
CA ILE A 159 3.55 -8.66 -7.57
C ILE A 159 3.06 -8.08 -8.90
N LYS A 160 1.75 -8.15 -9.19
CA LYS A 160 1.14 -7.57 -10.40
C LYS A 160 1.35 -6.06 -10.44
N TYR A 161 1.17 -5.39 -9.29
CA TYR A 161 1.34 -3.95 -9.21
C TYR A 161 2.80 -3.52 -9.38
N VAL A 162 3.76 -4.23 -8.80
CA VAL A 162 5.20 -3.96 -9.02
C VAL A 162 5.57 -4.06 -10.50
N GLN A 163 5.01 -5.04 -11.24
CA GLN A 163 5.21 -5.13 -12.69
C GLN A 163 4.65 -3.90 -13.41
N GLN A 164 3.42 -3.49 -13.06
CA GLN A 164 2.79 -2.30 -13.62
C GLN A 164 3.58 -1.03 -13.31
N LEU A 165 4.00 -0.84 -12.06
CA LEU A 165 4.82 0.31 -11.64
C LEU A 165 6.16 0.38 -12.39
N LYS A 166 6.78 -0.78 -12.64
CA LYS A 166 7.99 -0.87 -13.46
C LYS A 166 7.74 -0.39 -14.90
N GLU A 167 6.63 -0.80 -15.52
CA GLU A 167 6.25 -0.39 -16.87
C GLU A 167 5.94 1.12 -16.93
N GLU A 168 5.40 1.69 -15.87
CA GLU A 168 5.16 3.14 -15.70
C GLU A 168 6.43 3.95 -15.41
N GLY A 169 7.59 3.31 -15.26
CA GLY A 169 8.87 3.96 -15.00
C GLY A 169 9.08 4.36 -13.53
N ILE A 170 8.37 3.72 -12.59
CA ILE A 170 8.67 3.87 -11.16
C ILE A 170 10.01 3.21 -10.87
N GLU A 171 10.90 3.95 -10.24
CA GLU A 171 12.27 3.54 -9.96
C GLU A 171 12.42 2.95 -8.55
N LEU A 172 11.56 3.37 -7.61
CA LEU A 172 11.64 2.97 -6.20
C LEU A 172 10.25 2.75 -5.60
N ILE A 173 10.10 1.66 -4.87
CA ILE A 173 8.99 1.43 -3.96
C ILE A 173 9.53 1.56 -2.53
N ASP A 174 9.02 2.55 -1.81
CA ASP A 174 9.31 2.75 -0.40
C ASP A 174 8.34 1.89 0.43
N CYS A 175 8.89 0.89 1.12
CA CYS A 175 8.15 0.00 2.01
C CYS A 175 8.20 0.48 3.46
N GLN A 176 8.78 1.66 3.72
CA GLN A 176 8.90 2.35 5.00
C GLN A 176 9.76 1.59 6.02
N VAL A 177 9.18 0.66 6.75
CA VAL A 177 9.84 -0.15 7.76
C VAL A 177 9.79 -1.64 7.43
N TYR A 178 10.76 -2.40 7.99
CA TYR A 178 10.77 -3.86 7.84
C TYR A 178 9.85 -4.52 8.87
#